data_82e4612dd4e36b03eb0c1537d2048f6d
#
_entry.id   82e4612dd4e36b03eb0c1537d2048f6d
#
_cell.length_a   1.000
_cell.length_b   1.000
_cell.length_c   1.000
_cell.angle_alpha   90.00
_cell.angle_beta   90.00
_cell.angle_gamma   90.00
#
_symmetry.space_group_name_H-M   'P 1'
#
loop_
_entity.id
_entity.type
_entity.pdbx_description
1 polymer ?
#
loop_
_entity_poly.entity_id
_entity_poly.type
_entity_poly.pdbx_seq_one_letter_code
_entity_poly.pdbx_strand_id
1 'polypeptide(L)'
;MAKRGGLCVRIITELASAGELGALMQIENACFPPTERCTPAMMKARLQQFPEWCLTARRGGSIVGFIHGMSIGQPAVQDAFYYIPALHRPGAPWQCVLGLAVAPAFRGKGAAHSLMKAYAAKARKARKQGIVLACRAEKQAFYEHMGFVCAGISQSRYGGGVWLDMVQRF
;
A
#
# COMPACT_ATOMS: atom_id res chain seq x y z
N MET A 1 9.61 -37.51 21.95
CA MET A 1 8.89 -36.22 21.77
C MET A 1 9.34 -35.60 20.46
N ALA A 2 8.56 -35.72 19.41
CA ALA A 2 8.88 -35.14 18.09
C ALA A 2 8.57 -33.65 18.11
N LYS A 3 9.57 -32.78 17.94
CA LYS A 3 9.41 -31.38 17.65
C LYS A 3 8.69 -31.28 16.29
N ARG A 4 7.42 -30.90 16.28
CA ARG A 4 6.73 -30.50 15.06
C ARG A 4 7.44 -29.24 14.56
N GLY A 5 8.29 -29.41 13.56
CA GLY A 5 8.85 -28.34 12.77
C GLY A 5 7.69 -27.67 12.03
N GLY A 6 7.16 -26.59 12.59
CA GLY A 6 6.20 -25.75 11.87
C GLY A 6 6.91 -25.19 10.65
N LEU A 7 6.52 -25.61 9.44
CA LEU A 7 6.93 -24.95 8.22
C LEU A 7 6.61 -23.45 8.38
N CYS A 8 7.64 -22.63 8.43
CA CYS A 8 7.49 -21.18 8.39
C CYS A 8 6.93 -20.83 7.01
N VAL A 9 5.61 -20.69 6.92
CA VAL A 9 4.94 -20.39 5.65
C VAL A 9 5.35 -18.97 5.25
N ARG A 10 6.20 -18.90 4.22
CA ARG A 10 6.80 -17.67 3.70
C ARG A 10 5.73 -16.74 3.12
N ILE A 11 5.90 -15.45 3.33
CA ILE A 11 5.14 -14.43 2.59
C ILE A 11 5.74 -14.30 1.19
N ILE A 12 4.87 -14.36 0.18
CA ILE A 12 5.22 -14.16 -1.24
C ILE A 12 4.50 -12.88 -1.68
N THR A 13 5.22 -11.99 -2.37
CA THR A 13 4.65 -10.78 -2.96
C THR A 13 4.63 -10.91 -4.47
N GLU A 14 3.50 -10.58 -5.09
CA GLU A 14 3.30 -10.66 -6.53
C GLU A 14 2.33 -9.57 -7.02
N LEU A 15 2.21 -9.38 -8.34
CA LEU A 15 1.24 -8.46 -8.90
C LEU A 15 -0.18 -8.95 -8.60
N ALA A 16 -1.05 -8.01 -8.23
CA ALA A 16 -2.48 -8.28 -8.10
C ALA A 16 -3.11 -8.48 -9.48
N SER A 17 -4.06 -9.40 -9.58
CA SER A 17 -4.85 -9.63 -10.80
C SER A 17 -6.26 -9.08 -10.66
N ALA A 18 -6.91 -8.79 -11.80
CA ALA A 18 -8.29 -8.33 -11.81
C ALA A 18 -9.29 -9.34 -11.20
N GLY A 19 -8.98 -10.65 -11.29
CA GLY A 19 -9.78 -11.71 -10.69
C GLY A 19 -9.76 -11.74 -9.17
N GLU A 20 -8.84 -11.00 -8.53
CA GLU A 20 -8.66 -10.97 -7.08
C GLU A 20 -9.43 -9.84 -6.40
N LEU A 21 -10.21 -9.05 -7.15
CA LEU A 21 -10.97 -7.91 -6.63
C LEU A 21 -11.77 -8.25 -5.37
N GLY A 22 -12.44 -9.39 -5.33
CA GLY A 22 -13.23 -9.83 -4.17
C GLY A 22 -12.37 -10.00 -2.91
N ALA A 23 -11.22 -10.65 -3.03
CA ALA A 23 -10.29 -10.85 -1.91
C ALA A 23 -9.68 -9.52 -1.43
N LEU A 24 -9.32 -8.63 -2.35
CA LEU A 24 -8.80 -7.29 -2.02
C LEU A 24 -9.86 -6.49 -1.26
N MET A 25 -11.11 -6.51 -1.71
CA MET A 25 -12.20 -5.79 -1.04
C MET A 25 -12.56 -6.36 0.33
N GLN A 26 -12.42 -7.66 0.56
CA GLN A 26 -12.58 -8.24 1.88
C GLN A 26 -11.53 -7.68 2.86
N ILE A 27 -10.27 -7.60 2.43
CA ILE A 27 -9.19 -7.04 3.24
C ILE A 27 -9.39 -5.54 3.46
N GLU A 28 -9.75 -4.79 2.42
CA GLU A 28 -10.07 -3.35 2.49
C GLU A 28 -11.13 -3.08 3.56
N ASN A 29 -12.25 -3.81 3.49
CA ASN A 29 -13.38 -3.65 4.41
C ASN A 29 -13.05 -4.06 5.85
N ALA A 30 -12.13 -5.00 6.05
CA ALA A 30 -11.68 -5.42 7.37
C ALA A 30 -10.66 -4.46 8.00
N CYS A 31 -9.95 -3.67 7.17
CA CYS A 31 -8.81 -2.85 7.61
C CYS A 31 -9.14 -1.37 7.78
N PHE A 32 -10.07 -0.82 6.99
CA PHE A 32 -10.34 0.61 6.96
C PHE A 32 -11.77 0.95 7.44
N PRO A 33 -11.96 2.08 8.14
CA PRO A 33 -13.29 2.55 8.49
C PRO A 33 -14.07 2.96 7.23
N PRO A 34 -15.40 2.97 7.25
CA PRO A 34 -16.23 3.28 6.07
C PRO A 34 -15.86 4.56 5.32
N THR A 35 -15.43 5.60 6.05
CA THR A 35 -15.05 6.90 5.50
C THR A 35 -13.71 6.90 4.73
N GLU A 36 -12.88 5.86 4.93
CA GLU A 36 -11.55 5.74 4.33
C GLU A 36 -11.46 4.55 3.36
N ARG A 37 -12.55 3.80 3.17
CA ARG A 37 -12.58 2.64 2.28
C ARG A 37 -12.59 3.05 0.82
N CYS A 38 -11.80 2.33 0.05
CA CYS A 38 -11.92 2.28 -1.38
C CYS A 38 -13.20 1.52 -1.79
N THR A 39 -13.95 2.03 -2.75
CA THR A 39 -15.09 1.28 -3.31
C THR A 39 -14.62 0.16 -4.24
N PRO A 40 -15.44 -0.90 -4.50
CA PRO A 40 -15.11 -1.91 -5.48
C PRO A 40 -14.82 -1.35 -6.87
N ALA A 41 -15.60 -0.36 -7.31
CA ALA A 41 -15.41 0.32 -8.60
C ALA A 41 -14.06 1.04 -8.64
N MET A 42 -13.67 1.71 -7.54
CA MET A 42 -12.39 2.38 -7.43
C MET A 42 -11.21 1.41 -7.41
N MET A 43 -11.31 0.31 -6.64
CA MET A 43 -10.28 -0.73 -6.62
C MET A 43 -10.08 -1.34 -8.01
N LYS A 44 -11.18 -1.64 -8.71
CA LYS A 44 -11.15 -2.12 -10.10
C LYS A 44 -10.45 -1.11 -11.02
N ALA A 45 -10.79 0.18 -10.90
CA ALA A 45 -10.17 1.23 -11.71
C ALA A 45 -8.66 1.32 -11.45
N ARG A 46 -8.19 1.19 -10.21
CA ARG A 46 -6.76 1.17 -9.87
C ARG A 46 -6.04 -0.03 -10.47
N LEU A 47 -6.64 -1.23 -10.40
CA LEU A 47 -6.12 -2.43 -11.04
C LEU A 47 -6.01 -2.32 -12.56
N GLN A 48 -6.82 -1.47 -13.18
CA GLN A 48 -6.80 -1.21 -14.63
C GLN A 48 -5.83 -0.10 -15.04
N GLN A 49 -5.77 0.98 -14.25
CA GLN A 49 -4.98 2.18 -14.59
C GLN A 49 -3.49 2.05 -14.25
N PHE A 50 -3.16 1.35 -13.17
CA PHE A 50 -1.78 1.15 -12.73
C PHE A 50 -1.56 -0.26 -12.14
N PRO A 51 -1.84 -1.32 -12.95
CA PRO A 51 -1.74 -2.71 -12.49
C PRO A 51 -0.33 -3.06 -12.00
N GLU A 52 0.69 -2.46 -12.57
CA GLU A 52 2.09 -2.65 -12.17
C GLU A 52 2.39 -2.14 -10.76
N TRP A 53 1.54 -1.29 -10.20
CA TRP A 53 1.66 -0.72 -8.86
C TRP A 53 0.64 -1.29 -7.86
N CYS A 54 0.05 -2.42 -8.18
CA CYS A 54 -0.83 -3.16 -7.29
C CYS A 54 -0.18 -4.51 -6.96
N LEU A 55 0.24 -4.70 -5.71
CA LEU A 55 0.89 -5.94 -5.24
C LEU A 55 0.04 -6.60 -4.17
N THR A 56 0.04 -7.93 -4.15
CA THR A 56 -0.53 -8.75 -3.08
C THR A 56 0.56 -9.46 -2.29
N ALA A 57 0.29 -9.69 -1.00
CA ALA A 57 1.05 -10.62 -0.17
C ALA A 57 0.24 -11.89 0.01
N ARG A 58 0.88 -13.04 -0.22
CA ARG A 58 0.29 -14.37 -0.03
C ARG A 58 0.99 -15.15 1.07
N ARG A 59 0.21 -15.93 1.77
CA ARG A 59 0.70 -16.90 2.74
C ARG A 59 -0.10 -18.18 2.59
N GLY A 60 0.59 -19.30 2.28
CA GLY A 60 -0.09 -20.58 2.03
C GLY A 60 -1.10 -20.54 0.88
N GLY A 61 -0.81 -19.75 -0.17
CA GLY A 61 -1.69 -19.58 -1.34
C GLY A 61 -2.81 -18.55 -1.18
N SER A 62 -3.13 -18.12 0.05
CA SER A 62 -4.19 -17.13 0.31
C SER A 62 -3.63 -15.70 0.30
N ILE A 63 -4.38 -14.75 -0.25
CA ILE A 63 -4.05 -13.32 -0.16
C ILE A 63 -4.29 -12.86 1.28
N VAL A 64 -3.25 -12.30 1.91
CA VAL A 64 -3.28 -11.83 3.29
C VAL A 64 -3.08 -10.32 3.42
N GLY A 65 -2.73 -9.65 2.33
CA GLY A 65 -2.54 -8.21 2.30
C GLY A 65 -2.30 -7.70 0.90
N PHE A 66 -2.31 -6.38 0.74
CA PHE A 66 -2.01 -5.71 -0.52
C PHE A 66 -1.38 -4.33 -0.28
N ILE A 67 -0.73 -3.83 -1.32
CA ILE A 67 -0.30 -2.44 -1.45
C ILE A 67 -0.61 -1.96 -2.86
N HIS A 68 -1.11 -0.74 -3.00
CA HIS A 68 -1.29 -0.12 -4.30
C HIS A 68 -1.05 1.40 -4.24
N GLY A 69 -0.80 1.97 -5.40
CA GLY A 69 -0.60 3.41 -5.52
C GLY A 69 -0.31 3.85 -6.94
N MET A 70 -0.02 5.12 -7.12
CA MET A 70 0.18 5.75 -8.43
C MET A 70 1.47 6.55 -8.48
N SER A 71 1.97 6.79 -9.69
CA SER A 71 3.11 7.70 -9.92
C SER A 71 2.61 9.14 -10.03
N ILE A 72 3.29 10.07 -9.33
CA ILE A 72 2.90 11.47 -9.18
C ILE A 72 4.10 12.40 -9.34
N GLY A 73 3.83 13.70 -9.59
CA GLY A 73 4.88 14.68 -9.89
C GLY A 73 5.67 15.18 -8.68
N GLN A 74 5.07 15.20 -7.50
CA GLN A 74 5.67 15.76 -6.27
C GLN A 74 5.39 14.90 -5.05
N PRO A 75 6.24 14.91 -4.00
CA PRO A 75 6.09 14.08 -2.83
C PRO A 75 5.07 14.65 -1.82
N ALA A 76 3.85 14.89 -2.27
CA ALA A 76 2.75 15.38 -1.44
C ALA A 76 1.46 14.64 -1.81
N VAL A 77 0.77 14.12 -0.81
CA VAL A 77 -0.49 13.39 -1.01
C VAL A 77 -1.64 14.38 -1.15
N GLN A 78 -2.49 14.15 -2.16
CA GLN A 78 -3.69 14.95 -2.42
C GLN A 78 -4.93 14.05 -2.40
N ASP A 79 -6.05 14.56 -1.92
CA ASP A 79 -7.32 13.83 -1.86
C ASP A 79 -7.78 13.32 -3.23
N ALA A 80 -7.51 14.10 -4.29
CA ALA A 80 -7.83 13.73 -5.67
C ALA A 80 -7.24 12.36 -6.09
N PHE A 81 -6.08 11.98 -5.54
CA PHE A 81 -5.45 10.69 -5.88
C PHE A 81 -6.27 9.49 -5.43
N TYR A 82 -7.06 9.62 -4.37
CA TYR A 82 -7.95 8.57 -3.90
C TYR A 82 -9.17 8.37 -4.79
N TYR A 83 -9.58 9.42 -5.54
CA TYR A 83 -10.83 9.44 -6.30
C TYR A 83 -10.64 9.40 -7.82
N ILE A 84 -9.46 9.79 -8.32
CA ILE A 84 -9.22 9.98 -9.76
C ILE A 84 -7.98 9.18 -10.20
N PRO A 85 -8.13 7.86 -10.48
CA PRO A 85 -7.02 7.01 -10.93
C PRO A 85 -6.33 7.52 -12.20
N ALA A 86 -7.06 8.25 -13.05
CA ALA A 86 -6.52 8.87 -14.27
C ALA A 86 -5.43 9.95 -14.01
N LEU A 87 -5.23 10.38 -12.77
CA LEU A 87 -4.11 11.24 -12.39
C LEU A 87 -2.77 10.50 -12.33
N HIS A 88 -2.78 9.18 -12.46
CA HIS A 88 -1.55 8.40 -12.59
C HIS A 88 -0.71 8.85 -13.79
N ARG A 89 0.57 9.11 -13.55
CA ARG A 89 1.54 9.51 -14.58
C ARG A 89 2.74 8.56 -14.55
N PRO A 90 2.79 7.52 -15.39
CA PRO A 90 3.83 6.47 -15.33
C PRO A 90 5.26 6.99 -15.26
N GLY A 91 5.58 8.05 -16.02
CA GLY A 91 6.90 8.69 -16.05
C GLY A 91 7.19 9.64 -14.88
N ALA A 92 6.23 9.92 -14.01
CA ALA A 92 6.42 10.87 -12.91
C ALA A 92 7.43 10.36 -11.87
N PRO A 93 8.18 11.27 -11.21
CA PRO A 93 9.34 10.89 -10.41
C PRO A 93 9.03 10.28 -9.04
N TRP A 94 7.82 10.43 -8.53
CA TRP A 94 7.44 9.94 -7.21
C TRP A 94 6.41 8.82 -7.28
N GLN A 95 6.53 7.88 -6.35
CA GLN A 95 5.53 6.82 -6.20
C GLN A 95 4.72 7.06 -4.94
N CYS A 96 3.41 7.29 -5.11
CA CYS A 96 2.48 7.46 -3.98
C CYS A 96 1.87 6.13 -3.60
N VAL A 97 1.84 5.80 -2.31
CA VAL A 97 1.05 4.67 -1.78
C VAL A 97 -0.32 5.20 -1.40
N LEU A 98 -1.37 4.63 -1.98
CA LEU A 98 -2.77 4.97 -1.69
C LEU A 98 -3.42 3.99 -0.70
N GLY A 99 -2.89 2.79 -0.57
CA GLY A 99 -3.37 1.80 0.37
C GLY A 99 -2.33 0.74 0.65
N LEU A 100 -2.20 0.41 1.93
CA LEU A 100 -1.42 -0.72 2.45
C LEU A 100 -2.26 -1.37 3.53
N ALA A 101 -2.65 -2.62 3.31
CA ALA A 101 -3.51 -3.34 4.24
C ALA A 101 -3.06 -4.80 4.42
N VAL A 102 -3.18 -5.28 5.64
CA VAL A 102 -2.96 -6.69 6.01
C VAL A 102 -4.16 -7.17 6.81
N ALA A 103 -4.75 -8.28 6.37
CA ALA A 103 -5.88 -8.89 7.05
C ALA A 103 -5.58 -9.07 8.55
N PRO A 104 -6.51 -8.73 9.47
CA PRO A 104 -6.25 -8.69 10.91
C PRO A 104 -5.61 -9.95 11.46
N ALA A 105 -6.05 -11.14 11.03
CA ALA A 105 -5.52 -12.44 11.47
C ALA A 105 -4.06 -12.69 11.06
N PHE A 106 -3.52 -11.91 10.12
CA PHE A 106 -2.17 -12.06 9.58
C PHE A 106 -1.22 -10.92 9.94
N ARG A 107 -1.66 -9.97 10.76
CA ARG A 107 -0.82 -8.87 11.26
C ARG A 107 0.29 -9.38 12.17
N GLY A 108 1.38 -8.61 12.28
CA GLY A 108 2.53 -8.97 13.10
C GLY A 108 3.39 -10.13 12.55
N LYS A 109 3.15 -10.55 11.30
CA LYS A 109 3.84 -11.69 10.65
C LYS A 109 4.68 -11.26 9.44
N GLY A 110 4.97 -9.96 9.31
CA GLY A 110 5.88 -9.41 8.31
C GLY A 110 5.27 -9.10 6.94
N ALA A 111 3.96 -9.29 6.72
CA ALA A 111 3.33 -9.08 5.42
C ALA A 111 3.40 -7.62 4.94
N ALA A 112 3.12 -6.64 5.82
CA ALA A 112 3.22 -5.23 5.47
C ALA A 112 4.66 -4.81 5.12
N HIS A 113 5.64 -5.30 5.90
CA HIS A 113 7.05 -5.05 5.62
C HIS A 113 7.47 -5.65 4.26
N SER A 114 7.05 -6.88 3.96
CA SER A 114 7.34 -7.56 2.68
C SER A 114 6.72 -6.80 1.50
N LEU A 115 5.48 -6.33 1.63
CA LEU A 115 4.80 -5.53 0.61
C LEU A 115 5.54 -4.21 0.36
N MET A 116 5.85 -3.46 1.41
CA MET A 116 6.55 -2.18 1.28
C MET A 116 7.96 -2.36 0.70
N LYS A 117 8.68 -3.40 1.13
CA LYS A 117 10.02 -3.72 0.60
C LYS A 117 9.97 -4.03 -0.91
N ALA A 118 9.00 -4.85 -1.34
CA ALA A 118 8.81 -5.18 -2.75
C ALA A 118 8.41 -3.94 -3.57
N TYR A 119 7.54 -3.11 -3.01
CA TYR A 119 7.09 -1.86 -3.63
C TYR A 119 8.25 -0.87 -3.79
N ALA A 120 9.07 -0.70 -2.75
CA ALA A 120 10.26 0.16 -2.81
C ALA A 120 11.30 -0.35 -3.81
N ALA A 121 11.56 -1.65 -3.85
CA ALA A 121 12.46 -2.25 -4.84
C ALA A 121 11.98 -1.99 -6.27
N LYS A 122 10.67 -2.11 -6.51
CA LYS A 122 10.05 -1.82 -7.80
C LYS A 122 10.18 -0.33 -8.15
N ALA A 123 9.96 0.57 -7.20
CA ALA A 123 10.09 2.01 -7.40
C ALA A 123 11.54 2.40 -7.76
N ARG A 124 12.54 1.81 -7.08
CA ARG A 124 13.97 2.00 -7.41
C ARG A 124 14.29 1.50 -8.82
N LYS A 125 13.81 0.31 -9.19
CA LYS A 125 13.98 -0.25 -10.53
C LYS A 125 13.37 0.65 -11.60
N ALA A 126 12.24 1.28 -11.30
CA ALA A 126 11.57 2.27 -12.17
C ALA A 126 12.22 3.67 -12.12
N ARG A 127 13.36 3.82 -11.43
CA ARG A 127 14.13 5.08 -11.29
C ARG A 127 13.29 6.22 -10.69
N LYS A 128 12.39 5.89 -9.77
CA LYS A 128 11.66 6.89 -8.99
C LYS A 128 12.62 7.57 -8.01
N GLN A 129 12.36 8.84 -7.69
CA GLN A 129 13.12 9.60 -6.69
C GLN A 129 12.78 9.18 -5.25
N GLY A 130 11.65 8.53 -5.07
CA GLY A 130 11.23 8.06 -3.76
C GLY A 130 9.75 7.65 -3.72
N ILE A 131 9.31 7.38 -2.49
CA ILE A 131 7.92 7.03 -2.18
C ILE A 131 7.35 8.06 -1.21
N VAL A 132 6.08 8.39 -1.38
CA VAL A 132 5.30 9.20 -0.44
C VAL A 132 4.00 8.49 -0.10
N LEU A 133 3.56 8.66 1.13
CA LEU A 133 2.25 8.20 1.61
C LEU A 133 1.72 9.14 2.70
N ALA A 134 0.43 9.10 2.94
CA ALA A 134 -0.17 9.72 4.11
C ALA A 134 -0.55 8.66 5.14
N CYS A 135 -0.23 8.88 6.40
CA CYS A 135 -0.60 7.97 7.48
C CYS A 135 -1.18 8.70 8.69
N ARG A 136 -1.89 7.97 9.53
CA ARG A 136 -2.31 8.44 10.85
C ARG A 136 -1.09 8.51 11.78
N ALA A 137 -1.12 9.42 12.76
CA ALA A 137 -0.02 9.66 13.67
C ALA A 137 0.46 8.38 14.40
N GLU A 138 -0.46 7.48 14.77
CA GLU A 138 -0.13 6.21 15.39
C GLU A 138 0.63 5.22 14.49
N LYS A 139 0.71 5.49 13.19
CA LYS A 139 1.47 4.69 12.22
C LYS A 139 2.83 5.30 11.87
N GLN A 140 3.14 6.49 12.35
CA GLN A 140 4.39 7.18 12.02
C GLN A 140 5.61 6.31 12.32
N ALA A 141 5.73 5.79 13.54
CA ALA A 141 6.86 4.95 13.94
C ALA A 141 7.02 3.70 13.06
N PHE A 142 5.92 3.09 12.61
CA PHE A 142 5.95 1.94 11.71
C PHE A 142 6.63 2.31 10.38
N TYR A 143 6.30 3.45 9.78
CA TYR A 143 6.93 3.89 8.54
C TYR A 143 8.36 4.40 8.73
N GLU A 144 8.66 5.04 9.85
CA GLU A 144 10.03 5.45 10.19
C GLU A 144 10.99 4.25 10.26
N HIS A 145 10.55 3.13 10.86
CA HIS A 145 11.32 1.87 10.86
C HIS A 145 11.56 1.29 9.46
N MET A 146 10.78 1.70 8.47
CA MET A 146 10.99 1.33 7.07
C MET A 146 11.75 2.39 6.25
N GLY A 147 12.33 3.40 6.91
CA GLY A 147 13.17 4.41 6.28
C GLY A 147 12.43 5.62 5.73
N PHE A 148 11.18 5.82 6.12
CA PHE A 148 10.44 7.05 5.83
C PHE A 148 10.77 8.14 6.86
N VAL A 149 10.66 9.39 6.42
CA VAL A 149 10.78 10.58 7.27
C VAL A 149 9.44 11.31 7.25
N CYS A 150 8.97 11.75 8.41
CA CYS A 150 7.77 12.58 8.50
C CYS A 150 8.06 13.98 7.92
N ALA A 151 7.32 14.35 6.90
CA ALA A 151 7.40 15.67 6.27
C ALA A 151 6.42 16.69 6.89
N GLY A 152 5.65 16.29 7.89
CA GLY A 152 4.69 17.13 8.59
C GLY A 152 3.24 16.77 8.28
N ILE A 153 2.33 17.65 8.69
CA ILE A 153 0.89 17.47 8.48
C ILE A 153 0.59 17.54 6.98
N SER A 154 -0.06 16.49 6.48
CA SER A 154 -0.50 16.41 5.09
C SER A 154 -1.58 17.44 4.77
N GLN A 155 -1.65 17.87 3.52
CA GLN A 155 -2.78 18.62 2.99
C GLN A 155 -4.03 17.76 2.82
N SER A 156 -3.87 16.43 2.75
CA SER A 156 -4.97 15.48 2.65
C SER A 156 -5.89 15.55 3.86
N ARG A 157 -7.18 15.51 3.59
CA ARG A 157 -8.27 15.38 4.58
C ARG A 157 -9.14 14.17 4.28
N TYR A 158 -8.59 13.22 3.55
CA TYR A 158 -9.27 11.99 3.16
C TYR A 158 -9.99 11.34 4.33
N GLY A 159 -11.25 10.96 4.14
CA GLY A 159 -12.09 10.41 5.20
C GLY A 159 -12.37 11.37 6.37
N GLY A 160 -12.09 12.68 6.23
CA GLY A 160 -12.28 13.69 7.28
C GLY A 160 -11.19 13.69 8.36
N GLY A 161 -10.07 13.00 8.13
CA GLY A 161 -9.01 12.84 9.12
C GLY A 161 -7.85 13.83 9.00
N VAL A 162 -6.98 13.81 10.01
CA VAL A 162 -5.66 14.45 9.97
C VAL A 162 -4.62 13.38 9.64
N TRP A 163 -3.77 13.69 8.67
CA TRP A 163 -2.76 12.79 8.14
C TRP A 163 -1.37 13.40 8.24
N LEU A 164 -0.35 12.57 8.27
CA LEU A 164 1.06 12.95 8.16
C LEU A 164 1.59 12.47 6.81
N ASP A 165 2.28 13.33 6.07
CA ASP A 165 3.03 12.93 4.89
C ASP A 165 4.33 12.26 5.32
N MET A 166 4.54 11.03 4.86
CA MET A 166 5.75 10.25 5.09
C MET A 166 6.48 10.10 3.76
N VAL A 167 7.76 10.44 3.72
CA VAL A 167 8.56 10.45 2.50
C VAL A 167 9.79 9.59 2.66
N GLN A 168 10.04 8.69 1.73
CA GLN A 168 11.29 7.95 1.58
C GLN A 168 11.96 8.39 0.29
N ARG A 169 13.16 8.96 0.37
CA ARG A 169 13.99 9.34 -0.79
C ARG A 169 14.97 8.22 -1.13
N PHE A 170 15.23 8.05 -2.41
CA PHE A 170 16.17 7.04 -2.90
C PHE A 170 17.51 7.62 -3.28
#